data_1e553e62f8bdff7ca99ead88be5b8e80
#
_entry.id   1e553e62f8bdff7ca99ead88be5b8e80
#
_cell.length_a   1.000
_cell.length_b   1.000
_cell.length_c   1.000
_cell.angle_alpha   90.00
_cell.angle_beta   90.00
_cell.angle_gamma   90.00
#
_symmetry.space_group_name_H-M   'P 1'
#
loop_
_entity.id
_entity.type
_entity.pdbx_description
1 polymer ?
#
loop_
_entity_poly.entity_id
_entity_poly.type
_entity_poly.pdbx_seq_one_letter_code
_entity_poly.pdbx_strand_id
1 'polypeptide(L)'
;MPIDINKFLGGWIEIARIPNDFEPNMSDVTAAYALNDDGSIKVLNSGYVNDELIEIHGTARQTEQDDLLKVSFFKGIESDYKILSVFDAGKEYKYALVGGSDKNNLWMLSRTMYIVQDIYDKFIKIAENQGYNVDRIEITESE
;
A
#
# COMPACT_ATOMS: atom_id res chain seq x y z
N MET A 1 5.40 14.57 -10.03
CA MET A 1 5.82 15.11 -8.71
C MET A 1 6.67 14.08 -7.99
N PRO A 2 7.79 14.50 -7.42
CA PRO A 2 8.62 13.57 -6.65
C PRO A 2 7.90 13.08 -5.39
N ILE A 3 8.15 11.83 -5.04
CA ILE A 3 7.66 11.23 -3.81
C ILE A 3 8.70 11.40 -2.72
N ASP A 4 8.29 11.94 -1.59
CA ASP A 4 9.13 12.05 -0.41
C ASP A 4 8.85 10.83 0.48
N ILE A 5 9.80 9.90 0.52
CA ILE A 5 9.62 8.66 1.26
C ILE A 5 9.39 8.92 2.76
N ASN A 6 9.98 9.98 3.29
CA ASN A 6 9.81 10.30 4.71
C ASN A 6 8.36 10.65 5.07
N LYS A 7 7.61 11.19 4.10
CA LYS A 7 6.18 11.46 4.29
C LYS A 7 5.31 10.21 4.12
N PHE A 8 5.87 9.18 3.49
CA PHE A 8 5.17 7.90 3.28
C PHE A 8 5.35 6.95 4.46
N LEU A 9 6.42 7.07 5.22
CA LEU A 9 6.70 6.18 6.35
C LEU A 9 5.62 6.26 7.43
N GLY A 10 5.60 5.28 8.33
CA GLY A 10 4.64 5.19 9.43
C GLY A 10 3.54 4.19 9.14
N GLY A 11 2.46 4.31 9.88
CA GLY A 11 1.33 3.38 9.81
C GLY A 11 0.27 3.79 8.81
N TRP A 12 -0.25 2.80 8.10
CA TRP A 12 -1.33 2.96 7.12
C TRP A 12 -2.43 1.96 7.38
N ILE A 13 -3.66 2.35 7.08
CA ILE A 13 -4.83 1.45 7.09
C ILE A 13 -5.21 1.18 5.63
N GLU A 14 -5.38 -0.09 5.29
CA GLU A 14 -5.85 -0.46 3.96
C GLU A 14 -7.35 -0.24 3.87
N ILE A 15 -7.77 0.62 2.96
CA ILE A 15 -9.18 0.97 2.76
C ILE A 15 -9.81 0.09 1.69
N ALA A 16 -9.06 -0.21 0.64
CA ALA A 16 -9.55 -1.00 -0.50
C ALA A 16 -8.39 -1.72 -1.16
N ARG A 17 -8.70 -2.79 -1.86
CA ARG A 17 -7.70 -3.56 -2.60
C ARG A 17 -8.34 -4.32 -3.74
N ILE A 18 -7.52 -4.74 -4.69
CA ILE A 18 -7.88 -5.84 -5.55
C ILE A 18 -7.43 -7.10 -4.81
N PRO A 19 -8.34 -8.06 -4.52
CA PRO A 19 -7.99 -9.27 -3.77
C PRO A 19 -6.87 -10.04 -4.47
N ASN A 20 -5.95 -10.58 -3.68
CA ASN A 20 -4.81 -11.35 -4.19
C ASN A 20 -4.56 -12.56 -3.28
N ASP A 21 -3.70 -13.47 -3.74
CA ASP A 21 -3.41 -14.70 -3.00
C ASP A 21 -2.65 -14.44 -1.70
N PHE A 22 -2.00 -13.27 -1.59
CA PHE A 22 -1.19 -12.90 -0.45
C PHE A 22 -2.06 -12.60 0.79
N GLU A 23 -3.22 -11.95 0.59
CA GLU A 23 -4.12 -11.59 1.69
C GLU A 23 -5.60 -11.69 1.28
N PRO A 24 -6.08 -12.88 0.84
CA PRO A 24 -7.37 -12.98 0.18
C PRO A 24 -8.59 -12.67 1.08
N ASN A 25 -8.49 -12.90 2.39
CA ASN A 25 -9.62 -12.78 3.30
C ASN A 25 -9.29 -12.03 4.59
N MET A 26 -8.30 -11.16 4.56
CA MET A 26 -7.91 -10.41 5.76
C MET A 26 -8.82 -9.22 5.99
N SER A 27 -9.17 -8.97 7.25
CA SER A 27 -9.88 -7.78 7.70
C SER A 27 -8.98 -6.92 8.58
N ASP A 28 -9.34 -5.67 8.79
CA ASP A 28 -8.56 -4.70 9.60
C ASP A 28 -7.09 -4.69 9.20
N VAL A 29 -6.86 -4.61 7.90
CA VAL A 29 -5.50 -4.71 7.34
C VAL A 29 -4.76 -3.39 7.55
N THR A 30 -3.54 -3.50 8.06
CA THR A 30 -2.65 -2.35 8.25
C THR A 30 -1.29 -2.63 7.65
N ALA A 31 -0.56 -1.56 7.36
CA ALA A 31 0.81 -1.64 6.90
C ALA A 31 1.62 -0.59 7.66
N ALA A 32 2.83 -0.93 8.04
CA ALA A 32 3.73 0.01 8.70
C ALA A 32 5.10 -0.03 8.03
N TYR A 33 5.65 1.15 7.81
CA TYR A 33 6.93 1.31 7.14
C TYR A 33 7.86 2.12 8.02
N ALA A 34 9.05 1.60 8.30
CA ALA A 34 10.05 2.28 9.12
C ALA A 34 11.41 2.22 8.44
N LEU A 35 12.15 3.32 8.51
CA LEU A 35 13.46 3.42 7.90
C LEU A 35 14.49 2.67 8.76
N ASN A 36 15.23 1.76 8.14
CA ASN A 36 16.37 1.07 8.78
C ASN A 36 17.63 1.94 8.68
N ASP A 37 18.62 1.61 9.50
CA ASP A 37 19.88 2.36 9.54
C ASP A 37 20.63 2.34 8.21
N ASP A 38 20.43 1.29 7.40
CA ASP A 38 21.11 1.15 6.11
C ASP A 38 20.35 1.82 4.95
N GLY A 39 19.25 2.52 5.24
CA GLY A 39 18.44 3.19 4.22
C GLY A 39 17.35 2.32 3.61
N SER A 40 17.31 1.04 3.94
CA SER A 40 16.17 0.19 3.54
C SER A 40 14.96 0.48 4.44
N ILE A 41 13.81 -0.09 4.08
CA ILE A 41 12.55 0.15 4.78
C ILE A 41 12.06 -1.18 5.35
N LYS A 42 11.82 -1.19 6.65
CA LYS A 42 11.18 -2.32 7.31
C LYS A 42 9.69 -2.25 7.03
N VAL A 43 9.11 -3.36 6.59
CA VAL A 43 7.69 -3.46 6.25
C VAL A 43 7.02 -4.45 7.18
N LEU A 44 5.91 -4.02 7.79
CA LEU A 44 5.07 -4.90 8.58
C LEU A 44 3.64 -4.77 8.08
N ASN A 45 3.11 -5.85 7.50
CA ASN A 45 1.70 -5.95 7.15
C ASN A 45 1.00 -6.81 8.18
N SER A 46 -0.18 -6.39 8.61
CA SER A 46 -0.97 -7.17 9.55
C SER A 46 -2.45 -7.11 9.22
N GLY A 47 -3.18 -8.10 9.68
CA GLY A 47 -4.61 -8.19 9.50
C GLY A 47 -5.14 -9.41 10.22
N TYR A 48 -6.44 -9.61 10.16
CA TYR A 48 -7.11 -10.71 10.86
C TYR A 48 -7.71 -11.70 9.85
N VAL A 49 -7.47 -12.98 10.10
CA VAL A 49 -8.10 -14.08 9.36
C VAL A 49 -8.76 -14.96 10.39
N ASN A 50 -10.08 -15.11 10.33
CA ASN A 50 -10.86 -15.91 11.28
C ASN A 50 -10.57 -15.51 12.75
N ASP A 51 -10.56 -14.18 13.00
CA ASP A 51 -10.30 -13.58 14.32
C ASP A 51 -8.88 -13.81 14.85
N GLU A 52 -7.98 -14.27 14.00
CA GLU A 52 -6.57 -14.50 14.36
C GLU A 52 -5.68 -13.46 13.70
N LEU A 53 -4.83 -12.80 14.50
CA LEU A 53 -3.89 -11.81 14.00
C LEU A 53 -2.79 -12.48 13.20
N ILE A 54 -2.62 -12.03 11.96
CA ILE A 54 -1.55 -12.48 11.08
C ILE A 54 -0.63 -11.29 10.82
N GLU A 55 0.67 -11.50 11.00
CA GLU A 55 1.68 -10.48 10.72
C GLU A 55 2.67 -11.00 9.69
N ILE A 56 2.99 -10.15 8.71
CA ILE A 56 3.93 -10.51 7.64
C ILE A 56 5.00 -9.44 7.60
N HIS A 57 6.24 -9.85 7.80
CA HIS A 57 7.40 -8.97 7.84
C HIS A 57 8.14 -9.00 6.51
N GLY A 58 8.58 -7.84 6.06
CA GLY A 58 9.34 -7.73 4.83
C GLY A 58 10.32 -6.57 4.88
N THR A 59 11.03 -6.40 3.78
CA THR A 59 11.97 -5.30 3.60
C THR A 59 11.75 -4.70 2.22
N ALA A 60 11.76 -3.38 2.15
CA ALA A 60 11.71 -2.67 0.89
C ALA A 60 13.01 -1.92 0.70
N ARG A 61 13.45 -1.81 -0.55
CA ARG A 61 14.59 -0.96 -0.88
C ARG A 61 14.13 0.13 -1.84
N GLN A 62 14.71 1.30 -1.66
CA GLN A 62 14.48 2.43 -2.55
C GLN A 62 15.24 2.19 -3.87
N THR A 63 14.69 2.71 -4.96
CA THR A 63 15.30 2.62 -6.27
C THR A 63 15.65 4.02 -6.78
N GLU A 64 16.19 4.11 -7.97
CA GLU A 64 16.48 5.40 -8.61
C GLU A 64 15.20 6.18 -8.93
N GLN A 65 14.06 5.48 -9.03
CA GLN A 65 12.75 6.11 -9.18
C GLN A 65 12.16 6.31 -7.79
N ASP A 66 11.81 7.54 -7.45
CA ASP A 66 11.31 7.87 -6.12
C ASP A 66 9.94 7.27 -5.82
N ASP A 67 9.18 6.90 -6.84
CA ASP A 67 7.86 6.29 -6.70
C ASP A 67 7.88 4.76 -6.80
N LEU A 68 9.05 4.15 -6.93
CA LEU A 68 9.18 2.70 -7.08
C LEU A 68 10.05 2.11 -5.98
N LEU A 69 9.47 1.19 -5.21
CA LEU A 69 10.19 0.39 -4.22
C LEU A 69 10.25 -1.05 -4.71
N LYS A 70 11.27 -1.77 -4.26
CA LYS A 70 11.34 -3.22 -4.42
C LYS A 70 11.11 -3.86 -3.07
N VAL A 71 10.06 -4.64 -2.93
CA VAL A 71 9.65 -5.23 -1.65
C VAL A 71 9.90 -6.73 -1.66
N SER A 72 10.44 -7.23 -0.57
CA SER A 72 10.74 -8.65 -0.39
C SER A 72 10.16 -9.13 0.94
N PHE A 73 9.34 -10.18 0.87
CA PHE A 73 8.85 -10.91 2.05
C PHE A 73 9.56 -12.25 2.19
N PHE A 74 10.19 -12.72 1.11
CA PHE A 74 10.94 -13.98 1.08
C PHE A 74 12.31 -13.70 0.48
N LYS A 75 13.34 -14.23 1.12
CA LYS A 75 14.72 -13.98 0.71
C LYS A 75 14.92 -14.34 -0.78
N GLY A 76 15.48 -13.41 -1.54
CA GLY A 76 15.78 -13.59 -2.95
C GLY A 76 14.63 -13.33 -3.91
N ILE A 77 13.45 -12.96 -3.40
CA ILE A 77 12.28 -12.66 -4.22
C ILE A 77 11.86 -11.23 -3.97
N GLU A 78 11.94 -10.38 -4.99
CA GLU A 78 11.50 -8.99 -4.93
C GLU A 78 10.31 -8.77 -5.85
N SER A 79 9.41 -7.89 -5.42
CA SER A 79 8.26 -7.45 -6.21
C SER A 79 8.23 -5.94 -6.28
N ASP A 80 7.72 -5.41 -7.39
CA ASP A 80 7.55 -3.98 -7.55
C ASP A 80 6.43 -3.48 -6.64
N TYR A 81 6.65 -2.31 -6.04
CA TYR A 81 5.69 -1.61 -5.23
C TYR A 81 5.74 -0.15 -5.66
N LYS A 82 4.77 0.25 -6.45
CA LYS A 82 4.77 1.59 -7.06
C LYS A 82 3.77 2.49 -6.35
N ILE A 83 4.23 3.67 -5.94
CA ILE A 83 3.35 4.69 -5.37
C ILE A 83 2.77 5.48 -6.53
N LEU A 84 1.51 5.21 -6.85
CA LEU A 84 0.84 5.78 -8.03
C LEU A 84 0.35 7.20 -7.79
N SER A 85 -0.10 7.48 -6.57
CA SER A 85 -0.59 8.80 -6.20
C SER A 85 -0.61 8.94 -4.69
N VAL A 86 -0.47 10.17 -4.21
CA VAL A 86 -0.54 10.48 -2.78
C VAL A 86 -1.31 11.77 -2.59
N PHE A 87 -1.91 11.93 -1.41
CA PHE A 87 -2.47 13.19 -0.95
C PHE A 87 -1.56 13.74 0.14
N ASP A 88 -0.92 14.87 -0.13
CA ASP A 88 0.05 15.50 0.76
C ASP A 88 -0.68 16.38 1.78
N ALA A 89 -0.57 16.02 3.06
CA ALA A 89 -1.18 16.78 4.15
C ALA A 89 -0.17 17.67 4.89
N GLY A 90 1.05 17.84 4.32
CA GLY A 90 2.10 18.70 4.85
C GLY A 90 3.20 17.94 5.55
N LYS A 91 2.94 17.37 6.71
CA LYS A 91 3.94 16.61 7.47
C LYS A 91 4.06 15.17 6.97
N GLU A 92 2.94 14.62 6.46
CA GLU A 92 2.89 13.27 5.93
C GLU A 92 1.87 13.20 4.81
N TYR A 93 1.93 12.13 4.03
CA TYR A 93 0.88 11.83 3.08
C TYR A 93 -0.29 11.25 3.87
N LYS A 94 -1.51 11.70 3.57
CA LYS A 94 -2.71 11.24 4.26
C LYS A 94 -3.36 10.05 3.57
N TYR A 95 -3.31 10.03 2.25
CA TYR A 95 -3.85 8.94 1.42
C TYR A 95 -2.81 8.54 0.40
N ALA A 96 -2.82 7.26 0.03
CA ALA A 96 -1.91 6.75 -0.98
C ALA A 96 -2.60 5.67 -1.83
N LEU A 97 -2.28 5.67 -3.11
CA LEU A 97 -2.65 4.61 -4.04
C LEU A 97 -1.37 3.92 -4.45
N VAL A 98 -1.29 2.61 -4.20
CA VAL A 98 -0.09 1.83 -4.52
C VAL A 98 -0.45 0.61 -5.32
N GLY A 99 0.44 0.18 -6.19
CA GLY A 99 0.21 -0.97 -7.04
C GLY A 99 1.47 -1.73 -7.36
N GLY A 100 1.30 -2.98 -7.77
CA GLY A 100 2.39 -3.80 -8.24
C GLY A 100 2.54 -3.72 -9.76
N SER A 101 3.52 -4.45 -10.30
CA SER A 101 3.67 -4.58 -11.75
C SER A 101 2.55 -5.40 -12.37
N ASP A 102 1.96 -6.33 -11.60
CA ASP A 102 0.76 -7.05 -12.00
C ASP A 102 -0.45 -6.13 -11.79
N LYS A 103 -1.27 -5.97 -12.82
CA LYS A 103 -2.42 -5.05 -12.78
C LYS A 103 -3.58 -5.56 -11.93
N ASN A 104 -3.42 -6.71 -11.29
CA ASN A 104 -4.34 -7.23 -10.28
C ASN A 104 -3.81 -6.99 -8.85
N ASN A 105 -2.72 -6.23 -8.70
CA ASN A 105 -2.18 -5.87 -7.38
C ASN A 105 -2.33 -4.36 -7.19
N LEU A 106 -3.27 -3.97 -6.34
CA LEU A 106 -3.60 -2.56 -6.10
C LEU A 106 -4.14 -2.39 -4.68
N TRP A 107 -3.72 -1.32 -4.02
CA TRP A 107 -4.16 -0.99 -2.66
C TRP A 107 -4.40 0.50 -2.51
N MET A 108 -5.45 0.85 -1.77
CA MET A 108 -5.69 2.21 -1.30
C MET A 108 -5.44 2.28 0.20
N LEU A 109 -4.61 3.21 0.60
CA LEU A 109 -4.17 3.36 1.99
C LEU A 109 -4.61 4.71 2.54
N SER A 110 -4.93 4.75 3.84
CA SER A 110 -5.26 5.97 4.56
C SER A 110 -4.62 5.95 5.94
N ARG A 111 -4.35 7.13 6.49
CA ARG A 111 -3.89 7.24 7.88
C ARG A 111 -5.04 7.02 8.86
N THR A 112 -6.27 7.22 8.41
CA THR A 112 -7.49 7.03 9.21
C THR A 112 -8.32 5.90 8.61
N MET A 113 -9.40 5.54 9.29
CA MET A 113 -10.29 4.46 8.81
C MET A 113 -11.15 4.90 7.62
N TYR A 114 -10.98 6.12 7.14
CA TYR A 114 -11.80 6.68 6.08
C TYR A 114 -10.94 7.25 4.97
N ILE A 115 -11.50 7.25 3.77
CA ILE A 115 -10.99 8.03 2.66
C ILE A 115 -12.14 8.88 2.15
N VAL A 116 -11.89 10.17 1.90
CA VAL A 116 -12.95 11.04 1.38
C VAL A 116 -13.29 10.63 -0.06
N GLN A 117 -14.57 10.76 -0.42
CA GLN A 117 -15.09 10.25 -1.69
C GLN A 117 -14.35 10.84 -2.90
N ASP A 118 -14.05 12.12 -2.89
CA ASP A 118 -13.36 12.77 -4.01
C ASP A 118 -11.98 12.16 -4.27
N ILE A 119 -11.25 11.80 -3.21
CA ILE A 119 -9.93 11.17 -3.34
C ILE A 119 -10.09 9.73 -3.81
N TYR A 120 -11.08 9.00 -3.27
CA TYR A 120 -11.39 7.65 -3.74
C TYR A 120 -11.65 7.63 -5.24
N ASP A 121 -12.52 8.52 -5.71
CA ASP A 121 -12.86 8.61 -7.14
C ASP A 121 -11.65 8.97 -8.00
N LYS A 122 -10.80 9.87 -7.51
CA LYS A 122 -9.57 10.25 -8.19
C LYS A 122 -8.61 9.06 -8.30
N PHE A 123 -8.47 8.30 -7.23
CA PHE A 123 -7.60 7.12 -7.22
C PHE A 123 -8.10 6.04 -8.19
N ILE A 124 -9.42 5.83 -8.24
CA ILE A 124 -10.02 4.89 -9.21
C ILE A 124 -9.64 5.31 -10.64
N LYS A 125 -9.77 6.58 -10.97
CA LYS A 125 -9.43 7.09 -12.29
C LYS A 125 -7.95 6.92 -12.62
N ILE A 126 -7.08 7.20 -11.66
CA ILE A 126 -5.64 7.03 -11.85
C ILE A 126 -5.32 5.56 -12.10
N ALA A 127 -5.88 4.66 -11.29
CA ALA A 127 -5.67 3.23 -11.45
C ALA A 127 -6.17 2.72 -12.80
N GLU A 128 -7.37 3.15 -13.20
CA GLU A 128 -7.94 2.79 -14.50
C GLU A 128 -7.06 3.25 -15.65
N ASN A 129 -6.56 4.49 -15.60
CA ASN A 129 -5.68 5.03 -16.63
C ASN A 129 -4.33 4.31 -16.69
N GLN A 130 -3.90 3.68 -15.60
CA GLN A 130 -2.67 2.89 -15.54
C GLN A 130 -2.89 1.42 -15.92
N GLY A 131 -4.12 1.04 -16.23
CA GLY A 131 -4.44 -0.31 -16.69
C GLY A 131 -4.78 -1.32 -15.59
N TYR A 132 -4.98 -0.86 -14.35
CA TYR A 132 -5.38 -1.77 -13.26
C TYR A 132 -6.84 -2.18 -13.41
N ASN A 133 -7.17 -3.38 -12.93
CA ASN A 133 -8.52 -3.95 -13.01
C ASN A 133 -9.44 -3.39 -11.94
N VAL A 134 -9.86 -2.12 -12.11
CA VAL A 134 -10.64 -1.40 -11.10
C VAL A 134 -11.98 -2.06 -10.79
N ASP A 135 -12.53 -2.86 -11.72
CA ASP A 135 -13.78 -3.59 -11.49
C ASP A 135 -13.65 -4.65 -10.39
N ARG A 136 -12.42 -5.06 -10.07
CA ARG A 136 -12.16 -6.06 -9.04
C ARG A 136 -11.87 -5.47 -7.67
N ILE A 137 -11.88 -4.14 -7.54
CA ILE A 137 -11.58 -3.48 -6.27
C ILE A 137 -12.67 -3.80 -5.25
N GLU A 138 -12.25 -4.21 -4.07
CA GLU A 138 -13.13 -4.45 -2.93
C GLU A 138 -12.74 -3.52 -1.79
N ILE A 139 -13.74 -3.07 -1.03
CA ILE A 139 -13.49 -2.34 0.21
C ILE A 139 -13.01 -3.35 1.26
N THR A 140 -11.88 -3.06 1.89
CA THR A 140 -11.33 -3.94 2.93
C THR A 140 -12.24 -3.91 4.15
N GLU A 141 -12.60 -5.09 4.66
CA GLU A 141 -13.48 -5.18 5.82
C GLU A 141 -12.76 -4.71 7.09
N SER A 142 -13.49 -4.02 7.93
CA SER A 142 -13.03 -3.66 9.28
C SER A 142 -14.17 -3.90 10.27
N GLU A 143 -13.80 -4.31 11.46
CA GLU A 143 -14.76 -4.57 12.54
C GLU A 143 -14.86 -3.42 13.51
#